data_35eec8a770bf1dd5147b0e5aa66f87e5
#
_entry.id   35eec8a770bf1dd5147b0e5aa66f87e5
#
_cell.length_a   1.000
_cell.length_b   1.000
_cell.length_c   1.000
_cell.angle_alpha   90.00
_cell.angle_beta   90.00
_cell.angle_gamma   90.00
#
_symmetry.space_group_name_H-M   'P 1'
#
loop_
_entity.id
_entity.type
_entity.pdbx_description
1 polymer ?
#
loop_
_entity_poly.entity_id
_entity_poly.type
_entity_poly.pdbx_seq_one_letter_code
_entity_poly.pdbx_strand_id
1 'polypeptide(L)'
;MRFRRTRRFIRWVIRAVVSAIAIGLIAAVVFVLRCRGPVPNFQPSTYSEQNPQQAQGIANYARPEQDTFYSYPEWYIVWSYQAKADFQRAHLPSRYTYFGDIAQYWGNYCCVYGLARKKYPIAWAEHVMLVVIGTSFSIEYTLKGAYEHSIGRVSEWTSRNEMTTEDSYAAEVAEDYAQFVHVRPFYEYSFARALHGLWARVPLRGSHWFRKAERRSWLTLDYGIEAIYCEVIELGTHLTYGHEDTNTSAWVTAPSSEAISRVSHVKVIRGLGNGNYIVEIPRYQEFTSRALEAVQSGANFVQVAGNQNILVSVLSDHSFNFPAGTQVVRSDHIPSEPQRSRTALLCRVGDLGETLRVLESQGVNIEHIYDF
;
A
#
# COMPACT_ATOMS: atom_id res chain seq x y z
N MET A 1 49.60 9.64 -12.84
CA MET A 1 48.56 9.87 -13.89
C MET A 1 47.23 9.14 -13.65
N ARG A 2 47.21 7.91 -13.12
CA ARG A 2 45.96 7.12 -12.84
C ARG A 2 44.98 7.81 -11.86
N PHE A 3 45.44 8.40 -10.77
CA PHE A 3 44.59 9.03 -9.74
C PHE A 3 43.74 10.22 -10.23
N ARG A 4 44.25 11.01 -11.20
CA ARG A 4 43.49 12.13 -11.79
C ARG A 4 42.34 11.65 -12.72
N ARG A 5 42.51 10.51 -13.42
CA ARG A 5 41.47 9.92 -14.27
C ARG A 5 40.33 9.35 -13.43
N THR A 6 40.65 8.65 -12.32
CA THR A 6 39.65 8.08 -11.39
C THR A 6 38.82 9.19 -10.73
N ARG A 7 39.43 10.29 -10.28
CA ARG A 7 38.68 11.43 -9.72
C ARG A 7 37.78 12.13 -10.74
N ARG A 8 38.22 12.22 -12.03
CA ARG A 8 37.37 12.77 -13.09
C ARG A 8 36.19 11.85 -13.41
N PHE A 9 36.40 10.55 -13.46
CA PHE A 9 35.36 9.55 -13.66
C PHE A 9 34.33 9.59 -12.52
N ILE A 10 34.75 9.56 -11.26
CA ILE A 10 33.86 9.66 -10.10
C ILE A 10 33.04 10.96 -10.15
N ARG A 11 33.64 12.10 -10.44
CA ARG A 11 32.92 13.37 -10.57
C ARG A 11 31.92 13.36 -11.73
N TRP A 12 32.25 12.69 -12.83
CA TRP A 12 31.32 12.53 -13.95
C TRP A 12 30.13 11.66 -13.57
N VAL A 13 30.36 10.53 -12.91
CA VAL A 13 29.30 9.64 -12.39
C VAL A 13 28.42 10.39 -11.40
N ILE A 14 28.99 11.10 -10.43
CA ILE A 14 28.21 11.90 -9.46
C ILE A 14 27.37 12.95 -10.21
N ARG A 15 27.92 13.66 -11.19
CA ARG A 15 27.17 14.65 -11.96
C ARG A 15 26.04 14.00 -12.77
N ALA A 16 26.29 12.85 -13.38
CA ALA A 16 25.27 12.10 -14.12
C ALA A 16 24.12 11.66 -13.21
N VAL A 17 24.45 11.13 -12.02
CA VAL A 17 23.46 10.74 -10.99
C VAL A 17 22.66 11.95 -10.52
N VAL A 18 23.32 13.05 -10.15
CA VAL A 18 22.64 14.28 -9.71
C VAL A 18 21.75 14.85 -10.81
N SER A 19 22.23 14.84 -12.08
CA SER A 19 21.42 15.30 -13.21
C SER A 19 20.21 14.40 -13.45
N ALA A 20 20.36 13.09 -13.34
CA ALA A 20 19.27 12.13 -13.48
C ALA A 20 18.21 12.35 -12.38
N ILE A 21 18.63 12.54 -11.13
CA ILE A 21 17.74 12.88 -10.01
C ILE A 21 17.00 14.20 -10.27
N ALA A 22 17.72 15.24 -10.70
CA ALA A 22 17.11 16.55 -11.00
C ALA A 22 16.07 16.46 -12.13
N ILE A 23 16.39 15.73 -13.20
CA ILE A 23 15.44 15.48 -14.30
C ILE A 23 14.22 14.69 -13.81
N GLY A 24 14.43 13.66 -12.99
CA GLY A 24 13.36 12.88 -12.37
C GLY A 24 12.43 13.74 -11.51
N LEU A 25 12.99 14.62 -10.67
CA LEU A 25 12.23 15.56 -9.85
C LEU A 25 11.43 16.56 -10.71
N ILE A 26 12.05 17.12 -11.76
CA ILE A 26 11.34 18.02 -12.68
C ILE A 26 10.19 17.28 -13.38
N ALA A 27 10.44 16.07 -13.85
CA ALA A 27 9.42 15.25 -14.48
C ALA A 27 8.27 14.93 -13.50
N ALA A 28 8.58 14.62 -12.25
CA ALA A 28 7.59 14.40 -11.20
C ALA A 28 6.75 15.66 -10.92
N VAL A 29 7.38 16.82 -10.81
CA VAL A 29 6.67 18.10 -10.64
C VAL A 29 5.75 18.39 -11.81
N VAL A 30 6.24 18.25 -13.04
CA VAL A 30 5.43 18.44 -14.26
C VAL A 30 4.26 17.44 -14.30
N PHE A 31 4.50 16.20 -13.93
CA PHE A 31 3.48 15.17 -13.83
C PHE A 31 2.41 15.56 -12.80
N VAL A 32 2.81 15.94 -11.58
CA VAL A 32 1.89 16.39 -10.51
C VAL A 32 1.04 17.57 -10.96
N LEU A 33 1.65 18.57 -11.63
CA LEU A 33 0.92 19.74 -12.13
C LEU A 33 -0.11 19.39 -13.22
N ARG A 34 0.07 18.27 -13.91
CA ARG A 34 -0.86 17.75 -14.93
C ARG A 34 -1.91 16.80 -14.38
N CYS A 35 -1.81 16.38 -13.12
CA CYS A 35 -2.77 15.47 -12.50
C CYS A 35 -4.17 16.08 -12.49
N ARG A 36 -5.14 15.33 -13.01
CA ARG A 36 -6.56 15.68 -13.00
C ARG A 36 -7.33 14.49 -12.39
N GLY A 37 -7.76 14.64 -11.15
CA GLY A 37 -8.63 13.66 -10.50
C GLY A 37 -10.11 14.03 -10.68
N PRO A 38 -11.03 13.07 -10.46
CA PRO A 38 -12.44 13.35 -10.32
C PRO A 38 -12.68 14.35 -9.19
N VAL A 39 -13.80 15.03 -9.21
CA VAL A 39 -14.23 15.89 -8.10
C VAL A 39 -15.48 15.25 -7.50
N PRO A 40 -15.33 14.37 -6.51
CA PRO A 40 -16.49 13.87 -5.80
C PRO A 40 -17.26 15.01 -5.14
N ASN A 41 -18.56 14.89 -5.12
CA ASN A 41 -19.44 15.88 -4.48
C ASN A 41 -19.59 15.54 -3.00
N PHE A 42 -18.58 15.85 -2.20
CA PHE A 42 -18.63 15.72 -0.74
C PHE A 42 -18.20 17.02 -0.07
N GLN A 43 -18.57 17.17 1.19
CA GLN A 43 -18.10 18.27 2.04
C GLN A 43 -17.03 17.74 2.98
N PRO A 44 -15.86 18.41 3.07
CA PRO A 44 -14.86 18.10 4.08
C PRO A 44 -15.47 18.18 5.49
N SER A 45 -15.02 17.32 6.38
CA SER A 45 -15.36 17.45 7.80
C SER A 45 -14.74 18.73 8.35
N THR A 46 -15.55 19.53 9.02
CA THR A 46 -15.02 20.57 9.87
C THR A 46 -15.00 20.05 11.30
N TYR A 47 -13.80 19.69 11.77
CA TYR A 47 -13.57 19.17 13.13
C TYR A 47 -14.20 20.06 14.23
N SER A 48 -14.33 21.37 13.98
CA SER A 48 -14.88 22.35 14.92
C SER A 48 -16.37 22.22 15.17
N GLU A 49 -17.14 21.56 14.30
CA GLU A 49 -18.60 21.56 14.36
C GLU A 49 -19.20 20.42 15.18
N GLN A 50 -18.44 19.35 15.47
CA GLN A 50 -18.96 18.18 16.17
C GLN A 50 -18.25 17.90 17.49
N ASN A 51 -18.66 18.59 18.52
CA ASN A 51 -18.47 18.28 19.93
C ASN A 51 -17.02 18.04 20.39
N PRO A 52 -16.13 19.06 20.33
CA PRO A 52 -14.77 18.98 20.85
C PRO A 52 -14.74 18.61 22.35
N GLN A 53 -15.83 18.86 23.10
CA GLN A 53 -15.92 18.51 24.52
C GLN A 53 -15.92 17.00 24.77
N GLN A 54 -16.44 16.17 23.86
CA GLN A 54 -16.52 14.73 24.02
C GLN A 54 -15.17 14.03 23.77
N ALA A 55 -14.35 14.59 22.87
CA ALA A 55 -12.98 14.13 22.59
C ALA A 55 -11.92 14.81 23.46
N GLN A 56 -12.31 15.76 24.32
CA GLN A 56 -11.38 16.52 25.15
C GLN A 56 -10.55 15.59 26.06
N GLY A 57 -9.23 15.75 26.02
CA GLY A 57 -8.29 14.98 26.82
C GLY A 57 -7.93 13.61 26.23
N ILE A 58 -8.38 13.26 25.02
CA ILE A 58 -7.92 12.08 24.30
C ILE A 58 -6.80 12.53 23.35
N ALA A 59 -5.59 12.07 23.67
CA ALA A 59 -4.43 12.37 22.83
C ALA A 59 -4.63 11.79 21.43
N ASN A 60 -4.19 12.54 20.40
CA ASN A 60 -4.23 12.11 18.99
C ASN A 60 -5.62 11.66 18.50
N TYR A 61 -6.71 12.17 19.09
CA TYR A 61 -8.07 11.82 18.66
C TYR A 61 -8.33 12.20 17.20
N ALA A 62 -7.84 13.37 16.78
CA ALA A 62 -8.08 13.88 15.43
C ALA A 62 -6.84 13.76 14.56
N ARG A 63 -7.06 13.31 13.32
CA ARG A 63 -6.09 13.28 12.24
C ARG A 63 -6.64 14.05 11.03
N PRO A 64 -5.79 14.54 10.11
CA PRO A 64 -6.26 15.22 8.92
C PRO A 64 -7.14 14.30 8.06
N GLU A 65 -8.35 14.75 7.69
CA GLU A 65 -9.29 13.95 6.87
C GLU A 65 -8.70 13.56 5.51
N GLN A 66 -7.81 14.38 4.97
CA GLN A 66 -7.16 14.12 3.69
C GLN A 66 -6.25 12.88 3.69
N ASP A 67 -5.81 12.40 4.86
CA ASP A 67 -4.90 11.25 4.97
C ASP A 67 -5.55 9.96 4.48
N THR A 68 -6.88 9.80 4.60
CA THR A 68 -7.60 8.68 4.01
C THR A 68 -7.39 8.57 2.49
N PHE A 69 -7.22 9.71 1.81
CA PHE A 69 -6.96 9.73 0.37
C PHE A 69 -5.50 9.45 0.04
N TYR A 70 -4.57 9.98 0.84
CA TYR A 70 -3.13 9.80 0.59
C TYR A 70 -2.66 8.38 0.91
N SER A 71 -3.30 7.69 1.85
CA SER A 71 -3.04 6.29 2.14
C SER A 71 -3.40 5.36 0.96
N TYR A 72 -4.33 5.75 0.08
CA TYR A 72 -4.74 4.90 -1.04
C TYR A 72 -3.60 4.55 -2.02
N PRO A 73 -2.81 5.48 -2.58
CA PRO A 73 -1.67 5.13 -3.41
C PRO A 73 -0.54 4.46 -2.63
N GLU A 74 -0.37 4.72 -1.34
CA GLU A 74 0.59 4.02 -0.50
C GLU A 74 0.24 2.53 -0.39
N TRP A 75 -0.99 2.22 0.01
CA TRP A 75 -1.49 0.86 0.09
C TRP A 75 -1.52 0.15 -1.26
N TYR A 76 -1.63 0.89 -2.37
CA TYR A 76 -1.53 0.29 -3.69
C TYR A 76 -0.20 -0.46 -3.89
N ILE A 77 0.91 0.04 -3.34
CA ILE A 77 2.20 -0.65 -3.41
C ILE A 77 2.12 -2.00 -2.68
N VAL A 78 1.51 -2.02 -1.49
CA VAL A 78 1.30 -3.25 -0.71
C VAL A 78 0.48 -4.26 -1.52
N TRP A 79 -0.62 -3.81 -2.12
CA TRP A 79 -1.47 -4.66 -2.97
C TRP A 79 -0.76 -5.14 -4.24
N SER A 80 0.14 -4.35 -4.79
CA SER A 80 0.95 -4.75 -5.95
C SER A 80 1.92 -5.87 -5.59
N TYR A 81 2.54 -5.84 -4.41
CA TYR A 81 3.37 -6.94 -3.92
C TYR A 81 2.55 -8.22 -3.72
N GLN A 82 1.34 -8.13 -3.19
CA GLN A 82 0.44 -9.27 -3.05
C GLN A 82 0.02 -9.82 -4.42
N ALA A 83 -0.39 -8.96 -5.34
CA ALA A 83 -0.76 -9.38 -6.70
C ALA A 83 0.41 -10.04 -7.44
N LYS A 84 1.64 -9.57 -7.25
CA LYS A 84 2.85 -10.20 -7.79
C LYS A 84 3.09 -11.58 -7.17
N ALA A 85 2.95 -11.71 -5.87
CA ALA A 85 3.12 -12.99 -5.17
C ALA A 85 2.09 -14.02 -5.64
N ASP A 86 0.82 -13.65 -5.69
CA ASP A 86 -0.26 -14.50 -6.18
C ASP A 86 -0.03 -14.95 -7.62
N PHE A 87 0.41 -14.04 -8.49
CA PHE A 87 0.73 -14.35 -9.88
C PHE A 87 1.91 -15.33 -9.99
N GLN A 88 2.97 -15.13 -9.22
CA GLN A 88 4.19 -15.95 -9.29
C GLN A 88 4.01 -17.39 -8.75
N ARG A 89 2.93 -17.67 -8.03
CA ARG A 89 2.60 -19.05 -7.62
C ARG A 89 2.32 -19.98 -8.79
N ALA A 90 1.78 -19.45 -9.89
CA ALA A 90 1.34 -20.26 -11.03
C ALA A 90 1.98 -19.82 -12.36
N HIS A 91 2.68 -18.70 -12.41
CA HIS A 91 3.20 -18.11 -13.62
C HIS A 91 4.66 -17.71 -13.50
N LEU A 92 5.35 -17.74 -14.62
CA LEU A 92 6.74 -17.28 -14.70
C LEU A 92 6.84 -15.75 -14.58
N PRO A 93 7.90 -15.24 -13.93
CA PRO A 93 8.07 -13.81 -13.65
C PRO A 93 8.05 -12.91 -14.89
N SER A 94 8.50 -13.39 -16.04
CA SER A 94 8.52 -12.59 -17.28
C SER A 94 7.12 -12.28 -17.83
N ARG A 95 6.08 -12.87 -17.28
CA ARG A 95 4.69 -12.63 -17.71
C ARG A 95 3.97 -11.64 -16.83
N TYR A 96 4.59 -11.20 -15.73
CA TYR A 96 3.99 -10.24 -14.81
C TYR A 96 3.97 -8.82 -15.39
N THR A 97 2.96 -8.05 -15.01
CA THR A 97 2.65 -6.72 -15.58
C THR A 97 3.29 -5.58 -14.81
N TYR A 98 4.61 -5.61 -14.58
CA TYR A 98 5.36 -4.60 -13.81
C TYR A 98 5.03 -3.16 -14.19
N PHE A 99 5.01 -2.84 -15.48
CA PHE A 99 4.73 -1.49 -15.98
C PHE A 99 3.26 -1.09 -15.80
N GLY A 100 2.35 -2.07 -15.75
CA GLY A 100 0.94 -1.85 -15.43
C GLY A 100 0.77 -1.33 -14.01
N ASP A 101 1.47 -1.93 -13.05
CA ASP A 101 1.44 -1.50 -11.66
C ASP A 101 2.02 -0.09 -11.46
N ILE A 102 3.14 0.22 -12.15
CA ILE A 102 3.69 1.58 -12.13
C ILE A 102 2.65 2.59 -12.64
N ALA A 103 2.00 2.29 -13.76
CA ALA A 103 0.99 3.16 -14.34
C ALA A 103 -0.22 3.35 -13.41
N GLN A 104 -0.67 2.29 -12.74
CA GLN A 104 -1.77 2.38 -11.78
C GLN A 104 -1.39 3.15 -10.53
N TYR A 105 -0.19 2.95 -9.98
CA TYR A 105 0.28 3.74 -8.83
C TYR A 105 0.17 5.25 -9.11
N TRP A 106 0.76 5.69 -10.22
CA TRP A 106 0.73 7.11 -10.58
C TRP A 106 -0.66 7.60 -10.97
N GLY A 107 -1.50 6.74 -11.53
CA GLY A 107 -2.91 7.02 -11.79
C GLY A 107 -3.69 7.24 -10.49
N ASN A 108 -3.48 6.38 -9.48
CA ASN A 108 -4.07 6.50 -8.14
C ASN A 108 -3.61 7.78 -7.45
N TYR A 109 -2.31 8.05 -7.44
CA TYR A 109 -1.75 9.28 -6.90
C TYR A 109 -2.37 10.53 -7.57
N CYS A 110 -2.44 10.57 -8.90
CA CYS A 110 -3.06 11.68 -9.62
C CYS A 110 -4.53 11.87 -9.26
N CYS A 111 -5.26 10.78 -9.10
CA CYS A 111 -6.67 10.80 -8.74
C CYS A 111 -6.88 11.46 -7.37
N VAL A 112 -6.20 10.95 -6.34
CA VAL A 112 -6.37 11.45 -4.97
C VAL A 112 -5.78 12.84 -4.79
N TYR A 113 -4.65 13.18 -5.43
CA TYR A 113 -4.11 14.52 -5.44
C TYR A 113 -5.07 15.52 -6.08
N GLY A 114 -5.63 15.17 -7.24
CA GLY A 114 -6.58 16.01 -7.95
C GLY A 114 -7.87 16.26 -7.17
N LEU A 115 -8.27 15.30 -6.32
CA LEU A 115 -9.38 15.41 -5.40
C LEU A 115 -9.00 16.28 -4.20
N ALA A 116 -7.95 15.92 -3.48
CA ALA A 116 -7.57 16.54 -2.21
C ALA A 116 -7.27 18.04 -2.36
N ARG A 117 -6.50 18.45 -3.38
CA ARG A 117 -6.14 19.85 -3.61
C ARG A 117 -7.33 20.80 -3.84
N LYS A 118 -8.51 20.27 -4.16
CA LYS A 118 -9.73 21.06 -4.37
C LYS A 118 -10.54 21.22 -3.09
N LYS A 119 -10.28 20.40 -2.09
CA LYS A 119 -11.08 20.31 -0.87
C LYS A 119 -10.28 20.66 0.38
N TYR A 120 -8.96 20.48 0.34
CA TYR A 120 -8.07 20.64 1.48
C TYR A 120 -6.85 21.50 1.15
N PRO A 121 -6.19 22.09 2.15
CA PRO A 121 -4.86 22.64 1.99
C PRO A 121 -3.86 21.59 1.52
N ILE A 122 -2.84 22.02 0.78
CA ILE A 122 -1.82 21.07 0.27
C ILE A 122 -0.97 20.56 1.42
N ALA A 123 -1.00 19.26 1.66
CA ALA A 123 -0.13 18.55 2.60
C ALA A 123 1.21 18.23 1.93
N TRP A 124 2.14 19.16 1.94
CA TRP A 124 3.42 19.00 1.24
C TRP A 124 4.24 17.80 1.70
N ALA A 125 4.24 17.49 3.00
CA ALA A 125 4.96 16.35 3.55
C ALA A 125 4.47 15.04 2.93
N GLU A 126 3.15 14.82 2.91
CA GLU A 126 2.50 13.64 2.33
C GLU A 126 2.78 13.53 0.83
N HIS A 127 2.71 14.65 0.10
CA HIS A 127 3.03 14.63 -1.34
C HIS A 127 4.48 14.29 -1.61
N VAL A 128 5.43 14.83 -0.84
CA VAL A 128 6.85 14.49 -0.98
C VAL A 128 7.06 13.01 -0.67
N MET A 129 6.47 12.51 0.41
CA MET A 129 6.53 11.09 0.76
C MET A 129 6.00 10.21 -0.38
N LEU A 130 4.78 10.45 -0.85
CA LEU A 130 4.18 9.68 -1.94
C LEU A 130 4.99 9.72 -3.24
N VAL A 131 5.58 10.88 -3.59
CA VAL A 131 6.45 10.98 -4.77
C VAL A 131 7.74 10.19 -4.56
N VAL A 132 8.32 10.19 -3.37
CA VAL A 132 9.55 9.43 -3.06
C VAL A 132 9.28 7.93 -3.11
N ILE A 133 8.27 7.44 -2.41
CA ILE A 133 7.94 6.00 -2.40
C ILE A 133 7.51 5.52 -3.79
N GLY A 134 6.69 6.30 -4.51
CA GLY A 134 6.27 5.97 -5.87
C GLY A 134 7.41 5.97 -6.87
N THR A 135 8.39 6.86 -6.71
CA THR A 135 9.61 6.86 -7.55
C THR A 135 10.46 5.63 -7.25
N SER A 136 10.66 5.29 -5.98
CA SER A 136 11.39 4.10 -5.55
C SER A 136 10.74 2.83 -6.10
N PHE A 137 9.44 2.66 -5.91
CA PHE A 137 8.64 1.59 -6.48
C PHE A 137 8.74 1.50 -8.01
N SER A 138 8.69 2.66 -8.69
CA SER A 138 8.82 2.72 -10.15
C SER A 138 10.19 2.29 -10.64
N ILE A 139 11.26 2.65 -9.92
CA ILE A 139 12.63 2.22 -10.24
C ILE A 139 12.75 0.71 -10.04
N GLU A 140 12.33 0.18 -8.91
CA GLU A 140 12.33 -1.24 -8.60
C GLU A 140 11.60 -2.04 -9.70
N TYR A 141 10.34 -1.70 -9.97
CA TYR A 141 9.52 -2.42 -10.94
C TYR A 141 10.01 -2.23 -12.38
N THR A 142 10.60 -1.10 -12.72
CA THR A 142 11.22 -0.90 -14.04
C THR A 142 12.45 -1.80 -14.21
N LEU A 143 13.32 -1.89 -13.23
CA LEU A 143 14.51 -2.76 -13.28
C LEU A 143 14.11 -4.23 -13.32
N LYS A 144 13.20 -4.65 -12.44
CA LYS A 144 12.68 -6.03 -12.41
C LYS A 144 11.96 -6.36 -13.73
N GLY A 145 11.08 -5.50 -14.21
CA GLY A 145 10.35 -5.70 -15.45
C GLY A 145 11.25 -5.72 -16.68
N ALA A 146 12.21 -4.81 -16.78
CA ALA A 146 13.16 -4.78 -17.88
C ALA A 146 14.02 -6.06 -17.93
N TYR A 147 14.49 -6.52 -16.78
CA TYR A 147 15.25 -7.76 -16.68
C TYR A 147 14.38 -8.97 -17.04
N GLU A 148 13.22 -9.13 -16.43
CA GLU A 148 12.36 -10.29 -16.61
C GLU A 148 11.81 -10.38 -18.04
N HIS A 149 11.41 -9.27 -18.64
CA HIS A 149 10.90 -9.25 -20.03
C HIS A 149 12.00 -9.45 -21.09
N SER A 150 13.27 -9.33 -20.71
CA SER A 150 14.40 -9.53 -21.62
C SER A 150 15.18 -10.79 -21.29
N ILE A 151 16.13 -10.74 -20.36
CA ILE A 151 17.03 -11.82 -19.99
C ILE A 151 16.25 -12.99 -19.36
N GLY A 152 15.33 -12.69 -18.42
CA GLY A 152 14.47 -13.67 -17.79
C GLY A 152 13.69 -14.48 -18.80
N ARG A 153 13.03 -13.82 -19.77
CA ARG A 153 12.25 -14.47 -20.81
C ARG A 153 13.07 -15.37 -21.74
N VAL A 154 14.28 -14.93 -22.12
CA VAL A 154 15.19 -15.79 -22.91
C VAL A 154 15.63 -17.00 -22.09
N SER A 155 15.90 -16.83 -20.84
CA SER A 155 16.29 -17.89 -19.93
C SER A 155 15.14 -18.90 -19.70
N GLU A 156 13.88 -18.43 -19.60
CA GLU A 156 12.69 -19.30 -19.50
C GLU A 156 12.54 -20.27 -20.70
N TRP A 157 12.89 -19.85 -21.91
CA TRP A 157 12.87 -20.73 -23.08
C TRP A 157 13.84 -21.91 -22.92
N THR A 158 14.96 -21.74 -22.21
CA THR A 158 15.91 -22.81 -21.96
C THR A 158 15.37 -23.87 -20.99
N SER A 159 14.39 -23.53 -20.16
CA SER A 159 13.66 -24.44 -19.29
C SER A 159 12.32 -24.92 -19.89
N ARG A 160 12.06 -24.65 -21.18
CA ARG A 160 10.80 -24.97 -21.87
C ARG A 160 9.59 -24.25 -21.21
N ASN A 161 9.82 -23.10 -20.59
CA ASN A 161 8.86 -22.36 -19.79
C ASN A 161 8.33 -23.14 -18.56
N GLU A 162 9.13 -24.07 -18.04
CA GLU A 162 8.84 -24.73 -16.78
C GLU A 162 9.44 -23.95 -15.62
N MET A 163 8.72 -23.91 -14.50
CA MET A 163 9.20 -23.31 -13.26
C MET A 163 10.33 -24.14 -12.67
N THR A 164 11.40 -23.47 -12.26
CA THR A 164 12.52 -24.10 -11.56
C THR A 164 12.35 -24.02 -10.05
N THR A 165 13.22 -24.70 -9.29
CA THR A 165 13.25 -24.62 -7.82
C THR A 165 13.57 -23.18 -7.35
N GLU A 166 14.34 -22.43 -8.12
CA GLU A 166 14.64 -21.02 -7.88
C GLU A 166 13.41 -20.12 -8.11
N ASP A 167 12.59 -20.41 -9.14
CA ASP A 167 11.34 -19.68 -9.37
C ASP A 167 10.34 -19.94 -8.25
N SER A 168 10.21 -21.21 -7.81
CA SER A 168 9.34 -21.57 -6.69
C SER A 168 9.77 -20.93 -5.38
N TYR A 169 11.09 -20.87 -5.13
CA TYR A 169 11.65 -20.19 -3.97
C TYR A 169 11.38 -18.67 -4.04
N ALA A 170 11.51 -18.05 -5.20
CA ALA A 170 11.19 -16.65 -5.38
C ALA A 170 9.71 -16.34 -5.12
N ALA A 171 8.80 -17.26 -5.52
CA ALA A 171 7.37 -17.13 -5.21
C ALA A 171 7.10 -17.26 -3.69
N GLU A 172 7.78 -18.19 -2.99
CA GLU A 172 7.70 -18.32 -1.54
C GLU A 172 8.14 -17.03 -0.83
N VAL A 173 9.29 -16.45 -1.25
CA VAL A 173 9.79 -15.19 -0.67
C VAL A 173 8.86 -14.01 -0.99
N ALA A 174 8.31 -13.95 -2.20
CA ALA A 174 7.36 -12.91 -2.59
C ALA A 174 6.09 -12.95 -1.73
N GLU A 175 5.58 -14.15 -1.43
CA GLU A 175 4.43 -14.35 -0.54
C GLU A 175 4.73 -13.93 0.89
N ASP A 176 5.86 -14.39 1.44
CA ASP A 176 6.30 -14.04 2.79
C ASP A 176 6.47 -12.51 2.94
N TYR A 177 7.08 -11.87 1.94
CA TYR A 177 7.23 -10.42 1.90
C TYR A 177 5.88 -9.69 1.78
N ALA A 178 4.99 -10.15 0.89
CA ALA A 178 3.68 -9.55 0.74
C ALA A 178 2.87 -9.58 2.04
N GLN A 179 2.85 -10.73 2.73
CA GLN A 179 2.19 -10.86 4.03
C GLN A 179 2.83 -9.96 5.10
N PHE A 180 4.17 -9.85 5.09
CA PHE A 180 4.89 -9.02 6.04
C PHE A 180 4.53 -7.53 5.93
N VAL A 181 4.48 -6.99 4.70
CA VAL A 181 4.21 -5.56 4.48
C VAL A 181 2.77 -5.14 4.77
N HIS A 182 1.85 -6.08 4.97
CA HIS A 182 0.49 -5.77 5.46
C HIS A 182 0.47 -5.34 6.92
N VAL A 183 1.47 -5.73 7.73
CA VAL A 183 1.48 -5.53 9.18
C VAL A 183 2.72 -4.82 9.70
N ARG A 184 3.76 -4.71 8.89
CA ARG A 184 5.04 -4.10 9.28
C ARG A 184 5.62 -3.26 8.14
N PRO A 185 6.41 -2.24 8.47
CA PRO A 185 7.14 -1.47 7.47
C PRO A 185 8.08 -2.35 6.64
N PHE A 186 8.15 -2.11 5.35
CA PHE A 186 8.92 -2.92 4.39
C PHE A 186 10.41 -3.05 4.75
N TYR A 187 11.00 -2.01 5.34
CA TYR A 187 12.42 -1.97 5.68
C TYR A 187 12.80 -2.88 6.86
N GLU A 188 11.82 -3.38 7.63
CA GLU A 188 12.07 -4.39 8.67
C GLU A 188 12.15 -5.82 8.10
N TYR A 189 11.83 -6.02 6.81
CA TYR A 189 11.88 -7.35 6.21
C TYR A 189 13.31 -7.79 5.94
N SER A 190 13.66 -9.02 6.35
CA SER A 190 15.02 -9.55 6.23
C SER A 190 15.29 -10.19 4.88
N PHE A 191 15.56 -9.39 3.85
CA PHE A 191 16.04 -9.92 2.55
C PHE A 191 17.38 -10.66 2.66
N ALA A 192 18.22 -10.34 3.64
CA ALA A 192 19.44 -11.10 3.94
C ALA A 192 19.11 -12.56 4.30
N ARG A 193 18.01 -12.82 5.02
CA ARG A 193 17.53 -14.18 5.32
C ARG A 193 17.04 -14.88 4.05
N ALA A 194 16.31 -14.19 3.19
CA ALA A 194 15.89 -14.71 1.90
C ALA A 194 17.09 -15.08 1.02
N LEU A 195 18.10 -14.20 0.94
CA LEU A 195 19.35 -14.48 0.22
C LEU A 195 20.08 -15.69 0.78
N HIS A 196 20.25 -15.81 2.09
CA HIS A 196 20.84 -16.96 2.72
C HIS A 196 20.05 -18.26 2.41
N GLY A 197 18.71 -18.20 2.49
CA GLY A 197 17.83 -19.33 2.17
C GLY A 197 17.96 -19.81 0.73
N LEU A 198 18.13 -18.91 -0.23
CA LEU A 198 18.37 -19.24 -1.64
C LEU A 198 19.59 -20.13 -1.82
N TRP A 199 20.68 -19.83 -1.11
CA TRP A 199 21.93 -20.59 -1.23
C TRP A 199 21.96 -21.85 -0.36
N ALA A 200 21.29 -21.86 0.77
CA ALA A 200 21.31 -22.98 1.72
C ALA A 200 20.28 -24.07 1.38
N ARG A 201 19.09 -23.68 0.90
CA ARG A 201 17.95 -24.61 0.75
C ARG A 201 17.67 -25.04 -0.70
N VAL A 202 18.02 -24.19 -1.68
CA VAL A 202 17.68 -24.46 -3.09
C VAL A 202 18.82 -25.22 -3.78
N PRO A 203 18.58 -26.46 -4.30
CA PRO A 203 19.62 -27.24 -4.95
C PRO A 203 19.97 -26.68 -6.33
N LEU A 204 21.27 -26.47 -6.59
CA LEU A 204 21.75 -26.02 -7.91
C LEU A 204 21.73 -27.14 -8.96
N ARG A 205 21.82 -28.38 -8.53
CA ARG A 205 21.91 -29.56 -9.42
C ARG A 205 20.51 -29.96 -9.95
N GLY A 206 20.47 -30.53 -11.15
CA GLY A 206 19.24 -31.02 -11.79
C GLY A 206 19.04 -30.50 -13.20
N SER A 207 17.84 -30.67 -13.76
CA SER A 207 17.47 -30.19 -15.10
C SER A 207 17.48 -28.66 -15.15
N HIS A 208 17.59 -28.11 -16.37
CA HIS A 208 17.51 -26.64 -16.63
C HIS A 208 18.59 -25.83 -15.94
N TRP A 209 19.82 -26.34 -15.86
CA TRP A 209 20.94 -25.73 -15.15
C TRP A 209 21.20 -24.26 -15.53
N PHE A 210 21.02 -23.90 -16.82
CA PHE A 210 21.21 -22.53 -17.30
C PHE A 210 20.19 -21.59 -16.68
N ARG A 211 18.89 -21.94 -16.73
CA ARG A 211 17.82 -21.17 -16.08
C ARG A 211 18.05 -21.05 -14.57
N LYS A 212 18.43 -22.14 -13.92
CA LYS A 212 18.72 -22.14 -12.49
C LYS A 212 19.89 -21.22 -12.13
N ALA A 213 20.98 -21.27 -12.90
CA ALA A 213 22.15 -20.44 -12.68
C ALA A 213 21.83 -18.94 -12.91
N GLU A 214 21.12 -18.64 -14.01
CA GLU A 214 20.66 -17.28 -14.31
C GLU A 214 19.76 -16.77 -13.19
N ARG A 215 18.72 -17.54 -12.83
CA ARG A 215 17.75 -17.16 -11.82
C ARG A 215 18.39 -16.93 -10.46
N ARG A 216 19.29 -17.82 -10.05
CA ARG A 216 20.03 -17.68 -8.80
C ARG A 216 20.91 -16.42 -8.78
N SER A 217 21.58 -16.14 -9.91
CA SER A 217 22.39 -14.92 -10.02
C SER A 217 21.53 -13.67 -9.90
N TRP A 218 20.39 -13.65 -10.57
CA TRP A 218 19.44 -12.54 -10.49
C TRP A 218 18.88 -12.34 -9.08
N LEU A 219 18.35 -13.41 -8.47
CA LEU A 219 17.82 -13.34 -7.11
C LEU A 219 18.88 -12.98 -6.07
N THR A 220 20.14 -13.38 -6.28
CA THR A 220 21.25 -12.95 -5.41
C THR A 220 21.46 -11.44 -5.49
N LEU A 221 21.41 -10.89 -6.70
CA LEU A 221 21.53 -9.45 -6.89
C LEU A 221 20.33 -8.71 -6.33
N ASP A 222 19.12 -9.17 -6.63
CA ASP A 222 17.85 -8.58 -6.20
C ASP A 222 17.76 -8.52 -4.67
N TYR A 223 17.86 -9.67 -4.00
CA TYR A 223 17.80 -9.72 -2.54
C TYR A 223 18.96 -9.01 -1.85
N GLY A 224 20.16 -8.99 -2.49
CA GLY A 224 21.30 -8.24 -1.98
C GLY A 224 21.08 -6.73 -2.02
N ILE A 225 20.52 -6.21 -3.09
CA ILE A 225 20.18 -4.77 -3.22
C ILE A 225 19.06 -4.42 -2.24
N GLU A 226 18.00 -5.23 -2.16
CA GLU A 226 16.89 -5.00 -1.24
C GLU A 226 17.34 -5.02 0.23
N ALA A 227 18.26 -5.94 0.61
CA ALA A 227 18.80 -5.99 1.96
C ALA A 227 19.54 -4.68 2.32
N ILE A 228 20.41 -4.19 1.42
CA ILE A 228 21.13 -2.93 1.64
C ILE A 228 20.15 -1.75 1.67
N TYR A 229 19.16 -1.74 0.79
CA TYR A 229 18.16 -0.68 0.73
C TYR A 229 17.35 -0.60 2.02
N CYS A 230 16.87 -1.75 2.53
CA CYS A 230 16.14 -1.81 3.80
C CYS A 230 16.97 -1.29 4.98
N GLU A 231 18.23 -1.71 5.11
CA GLU A 231 19.13 -1.24 6.17
C GLU A 231 19.34 0.29 6.12
N VAL A 232 19.52 0.86 4.92
CA VAL A 232 19.70 2.31 4.74
C VAL A 232 18.44 3.08 5.13
N ILE A 233 17.25 2.59 4.74
CA ILE A 233 15.97 3.22 5.09
C ILE A 233 15.68 3.08 6.58
N GLU A 234 15.89 1.91 7.17
CA GLU A 234 15.72 1.67 8.61
C GLU A 234 16.55 2.65 9.43
N LEU A 235 17.84 2.79 9.08
CA LEU A 235 18.73 3.76 9.74
C LEU A 235 18.21 5.20 9.58
N GLY A 236 17.76 5.58 8.40
CA GLY A 236 17.20 6.91 8.11
C GLY A 236 15.92 7.18 8.91
N THR A 237 15.04 6.20 9.00
CA THR A 237 13.74 6.31 9.69
C THR A 237 13.93 6.45 11.20
N HIS A 238 14.80 5.66 11.81
CA HIS A 238 15.10 5.76 13.25
C HIS A 238 15.69 7.12 13.65
N LEU A 239 16.35 7.81 12.73
CA LEU A 239 16.93 9.12 12.98
C LEU A 239 15.91 10.27 12.80
N THR A 240 14.83 10.05 12.09
CA THR A 240 13.94 11.13 11.63
C THR A 240 12.54 11.06 12.22
N TYR A 241 11.99 9.88 12.44
CA TYR A 241 10.62 9.67 12.89
C TYR A 241 10.58 9.06 14.29
N GLY A 242 9.72 9.63 15.17
CA GLY A 242 9.37 9.03 16.44
C GLY A 242 8.50 7.78 16.24
N HIS A 243 8.08 7.13 17.35
CA HIS A 243 7.13 6.02 17.28
C HIS A 243 5.82 6.50 16.67
N GLU A 244 5.41 5.84 15.60
CA GLU A 244 4.12 6.06 14.96
C GLU A 244 3.01 5.45 15.84
N ASP A 245 1.91 6.20 16.02
CA ASP A 245 0.77 5.67 16.74
C ASP A 245 0.13 4.53 15.95
N THR A 246 0.19 3.33 16.50
CA THR A 246 -0.38 2.11 15.91
C THR A 246 -1.89 1.98 16.12
N ASN A 247 -2.51 2.92 16.83
CA ASN A 247 -3.93 2.95 17.09
C ASN A 247 -4.57 4.26 16.61
N THR A 248 -5.86 4.18 16.27
CA THR A 248 -6.70 5.32 15.96
C THR A 248 -7.90 5.37 16.92
N SER A 249 -8.47 6.54 17.13
CA SER A 249 -9.67 6.71 17.95
C SER A 249 -10.90 6.79 17.06
N ALA A 250 -11.98 6.13 17.46
CA ALA A 250 -13.26 6.23 16.80
C ALA A 250 -14.38 6.51 17.80
N TRP A 251 -15.37 7.29 17.36
CA TRP A 251 -16.66 7.38 18.05
C TRP A 251 -17.62 6.39 17.40
N VAL A 252 -18.16 5.49 18.21
CA VAL A 252 -19.09 4.46 17.75
C VAL A 252 -20.38 4.49 18.58
N THR A 253 -21.48 4.06 17.98
CA THR A 253 -22.68 3.66 18.69
C THR A 253 -22.74 2.14 18.76
N ALA A 254 -23.12 1.58 19.91
CA ALA A 254 -23.23 0.15 20.09
C ALA A 254 -24.36 -0.19 21.07
N PRO A 255 -24.91 -1.42 21.02
CA PRO A 255 -25.94 -1.86 21.95
C PRO A 255 -25.50 -1.84 23.42
N SER A 256 -24.22 -2.15 23.66
CA SER A 256 -23.60 -2.08 25.00
C SER A 256 -22.07 -1.96 24.89
N SER A 257 -21.42 -1.58 26.00
CA SER A 257 -19.96 -1.56 26.08
C SER A 257 -19.35 -2.95 25.92
N GLU A 258 -20.04 -3.99 26.41
CA GLU A 258 -19.61 -5.39 26.32
C GLU A 258 -19.61 -5.88 24.86
N ALA A 259 -20.57 -5.40 24.04
CA ALA A 259 -20.61 -5.76 22.63
C ALA A 259 -19.36 -5.28 21.89
N ILE A 260 -18.93 -4.05 22.15
CA ILE A 260 -17.69 -3.49 21.56
C ILE A 260 -16.43 -4.13 22.17
N SER A 261 -16.41 -4.39 23.47
CA SER A 261 -15.25 -4.98 24.15
C SER A 261 -14.99 -6.45 23.74
N ARG A 262 -15.94 -7.10 23.07
CA ARG A 262 -15.76 -8.44 22.50
C ARG A 262 -14.98 -8.41 21.19
N VAL A 263 -14.96 -7.26 20.50
CA VAL A 263 -14.16 -7.10 19.29
C VAL A 263 -12.69 -7.11 19.71
N SER A 264 -11.93 -8.02 19.15
CA SER A 264 -10.53 -8.19 19.54
C SER A 264 -9.72 -6.92 19.29
N HIS A 265 -8.80 -6.59 20.20
CA HIS A 265 -7.91 -5.42 20.14
C HIS A 265 -8.64 -4.06 20.11
N VAL A 266 -9.96 -4.02 20.32
CA VAL A 266 -10.71 -2.77 20.49
C VAL A 266 -10.86 -2.46 21.96
N LYS A 267 -10.52 -1.24 22.36
CA LYS A 267 -10.57 -0.79 23.75
C LYS A 267 -11.54 0.36 23.91
N VAL A 268 -12.51 0.22 24.78
CA VAL A 268 -13.39 1.33 25.17
C VAL A 268 -12.62 2.31 26.07
N ILE A 269 -12.45 3.54 25.56
CA ILE A 269 -11.76 4.63 26.26
C ILE A 269 -12.74 5.38 27.16
N ARG A 270 -13.95 5.69 26.64
CA ARG A 270 -14.95 6.50 27.33
C ARG A 270 -16.36 6.16 26.86
N GLY A 271 -17.28 6.00 27.80
CA GLY A 271 -18.72 6.00 27.52
C GLY A 271 -19.25 7.44 27.50
N LEU A 272 -20.03 7.76 26.48
CA LEU A 272 -20.66 9.09 26.30
C LEU A 272 -22.15 9.10 26.68
N GLY A 273 -22.67 7.94 27.09
CA GLY A 273 -24.12 7.73 27.34
C GLY A 273 -24.91 7.39 26.08
N ASN A 274 -26.13 6.93 26.26
CA ASN A 274 -27.07 6.57 25.17
C ASN A 274 -26.48 5.63 24.11
N GLY A 275 -25.65 4.65 24.51
CA GLY A 275 -25.04 3.70 23.58
C GLY A 275 -23.88 4.27 22.74
N ASN A 276 -23.34 5.44 23.13
CA ASN A 276 -22.21 6.08 22.45
C ASN A 276 -20.92 5.83 23.22
N TYR A 277 -19.85 5.50 22.50
CA TYR A 277 -18.54 5.18 23.07
C TYR A 277 -17.43 5.79 22.23
N ILE A 278 -16.36 6.22 22.90
CA ILE A 278 -15.06 6.45 22.25
C ILE A 278 -14.23 5.20 22.45
N VAL A 279 -13.71 4.69 21.36
CA VAL A 279 -12.90 3.47 21.34
C VAL A 279 -11.55 3.74 20.69
N GLU A 280 -10.56 2.96 21.07
CA GLU A 280 -9.27 2.85 20.43
C GLU A 280 -9.25 1.57 19.62
N ILE A 281 -8.86 1.66 18.36
CA ILE A 281 -8.84 0.57 17.39
C ILE A 281 -7.47 0.55 16.72
N PRO A 282 -6.83 -0.61 16.49
CA PRO A 282 -5.60 -0.71 15.73
C PRO A 282 -5.77 -0.12 14.31
N ARG A 283 -4.70 0.46 13.78
CA ARG A 283 -4.64 1.07 12.45
C ARG A 283 -4.35 0.05 11.36
N TYR A 284 -4.30 0.54 10.13
CA TYR A 284 -3.88 -0.18 8.92
C TYR A 284 -4.80 -1.34 8.58
N GLN A 285 -4.24 -2.48 8.18
CA GLN A 285 -5.06 -3.65 7.80
C GLN A 285 -5.88 -4.18 8.96
N GLU A 286 -5.39 -4.07 10.18
CA GLU A 286 -6.14 -4.52 11.36
C GLU A 286 -7.39 -3.68 11.60
N PHE A 287 -7.36 -2.37 11.29
CA PHE A 287 -8.55 -1.52 11.35
C PHE A 287 -9.70 -2.08 10.50
N THR A 288 -9.41 -2.50 9.27
CA THR A 288 -10.41 -3.10 8.38
C THR A 288 -11.09 -4.30 9.03
N SER A 289 -10.30 -5.23 9.57
CA SER A 289 -10.84 -6.43 10.22
C SER A 289 -11.67 -6.09 11.46
N ARG A 290 -11.18 -5.18 12.32
CA ARG A 290 -11.89 -4.75 13.54
C ARG A 290 -13.17 -3.97 13.23
N ALA A 291 -13.15 -3.13 12.20
CA ALA A 291 -14.34 -2.40 11.77
C ALA A 291 -15.44 -3.34 11.28
N LEU A 292 -15.09 -4.38 10.52
CA LEU A 292 -16.03 -5.42 10.09
C LEU A 292 -16.62 -6.18 11.29
N GLU A 293 -15.78 -6.63 12.22
CA GLU A 293 -16.25 -7.30 13.45
C GLU A 293 -17.15 -6.39 14.30
N ALA A 294 -16.81 -5.10 14.43
CA ALA A 294 -17.62 -4.13 15.16
C ALA A 294 -19.01 -3.97 14.51
N VAL A 295 -19.07 -3.82 13.20
CA VAL A 295 -20.33 -3.72 12.44
C VAL A 295 -21.16 -4.98 12.57
N GLN A 296 -20.54 -6.16 12.53
CA GLN A 296 -21.22 -7.44 12.72
C GLN A 296 -21.74 -7.61 14.18
N SER A 297 -21.07 -7.01 15.16
CA SER A 297 -21.55 -6.96 16.56
C SER A 297 -22.68 -5.95 16.81
N GLY A 298 -23.12 -5.23 15.78
CA GLY A 298 -24.19 -4.23 15.84
C GLY A 298 -23.72 -2.82 16.15
N ALA A 299 -22.42 -2.56 16.10
CA ALA A 299 -21.89 -1.21 16.22
C ALA A 299 -22.02 -0.44 14.90
N ASN A 300 -22.11 0.90 15.00
CA ASN A 300 -22.00 1.81 13.87
C ASN A 300 -20.98 2.91 14.20
N PHE A 301 -20.25 3.33 13.21
CA PHE A 301 -19.28 4.42 13.33
C PHE A 301 -19.99 5.76 13.20
N VAL A 302 -19.60 6.73 14.02
CA VAL A 302 -20.03 8.14 13.94
C VAL A 302 -18.90 9.00 13.41
N GLN A 303 -17.68 8.76 13.91
CA GLN A 303 -16.45 9.39 13.47
C GLN A 303 -15.30 8.41 13.56
N VAL A 304 -14.30 8.54 12.69
CA VAL A 304 -13.00 7.89 12.81
C VAL A 304 -11.94 9.00 12.80
N ALA A 305 -11.07 9.02 13.79
CA ALA A 305 -10.05 10.06 13.95
C ALA A 305 -10.60 11.51 13.84
N GLY A 306 -11.81 11.74 14.37
CA GLY A 306 -12.48 13.03 14.29
C GLY A 306 -13.11 13.38 12.94
N ASN A 307 -13.07 12.47 11.98
CA ASN A 307 -13.49 12.70 10.60
C ASN A 307 -14.82 12.03 10.25
N GLN A 308 -15.47 12.50 9.19
CA GLN A 308 -16.78 12.07 8.74
C GLN A 308 -16.79 11.40 7.37
N ASN A 309 -15.72 11.52 6.60
CA ASN A 309 -15.58 10.88 5.29
C ASN A 309 -14.42 9.89 5.35
N ILE A 310 -14.61 8.71 4.77
CA ILE A 310 -13.62 7.65 4.78
C ILE A 310 -13.59 6.94 3.44
N LEU A 311 -12.41 6.54 2.99
CA LEU A 311 -12.23 5.79 1.78
C LEU A 311 -12.24 4.29 2.09
N VAL A 312 -12.88 3.50 1.21
CA VAL A 312 -12.92 2.04 1.29
C VAL A 312 -12.54 1.48 -0.07
N SER A 313 -11.59 0.55 -0.14
CA SER A 313 -11.33 -0.22 -1.35
C SER A 313 -11.98 -1.58 -1.29
N VAL A 314 -12.50 -2.00 -2.44
CA VAL A 314 -13.14 -3.30 -2.62
C VAL A 314 -12.62 -3.99 -3.86
N LEU A 315 -12.61 -5.32 -3.81
CA LEU A 315 -12.26 -6.19 -4.93
C LEU A 315 -13.51 -6.93 -5.40
N SER A 316 -13.72 -6.93 -6.71
CA SER A 316 -14.81 -7.71 -7.32
C SER A 316 -14.40 -8.28 -8.68
N ASP A 317 -14.83 -9.50 -8.96
CA ASP A 317 -14.74 -10.16 -10.26
C ASP A 317 -16.05 -10.05 -11.09
N HIS A 318 -17.05 -9.37 -10.52
CA HIS A 318 -18.35 -9.15 -11.14
C HIS A 318 -18.82 -7.71 -10.92
N SER A 319 -19.82 -7.29 -11.69
CA SER A 319 -20.49 -6.00 -11.46
C SER A 319 -21.35 -6.06 -10.21
N PHE A 320 -21.31 -5.02 -9.40
CA PHE A 320 -22.11 -4.87 -8.19
C PHE A 320 -22.75 -3.48 -8.11
N ASN A 321 -23.80 -3.34 -7.32
CA ASN A 321 -24.46 -2.06 -7.10
C ASN A 321 -23.73 -1.30 -5.98
N PHE A 322 -23.38 -0.05 -6.26
CA PHE A 322 -22.76 0.80 -5.26
C PHE A 322 -23.74 1.13 -4.13
N PRO A 323 -23.34 0.98 -2.86
CA PRO A 323 -24.19 1.35 -1.74
C PRO A 323 -24.65 2.82 -1.82
N ALA A 324 -25.85 3.09 -1.35
CA ALA A 324 -26.40 4.45 -1.33
C ALA A 324 -25.46 5.40 -0.53
N GLY A 325 -25.29 6.63 -1.00
CA GLY A 325 -24.42 7.61 -0.34
C GLY A 325 -22.93 7.42 -0.61
N THR A 326 -22.51 6.37 -1.31
CA THR A 326 -21.11 6.20 -1.73
C THR A 326 -20.82 6.89 -3.05
N GLN A 327 -19.57 7.28 -3.26
CA GLN A 327 -19.07 7.86 -4.50
C GLN A 327 -17.81 7.11 -4.96
N VAL A 328 -17.82 6.70 -6.23
CA VAL A 328 -16.64 6.08 -6.83
C VAL A 328 -15.57 7.14 -7.02
N VAL A 329 -14.44 6.95 -6.35
CA VAL A 329 -13.25 7.79 -6.52
C VAL A 329 -12.43 7.27 -7.69
N ARG A 330 -12.24 5.95 -7.74
CA ARG A 330 -11.50 5.28 -8.80
C ARG A 330 -11.92 3.82 -8.92
N SER A 331 -11.87 3.28 -10.13
CA SER A 331 -12.07 1.87 -10.39
C SER A 331 -11.16 1.44 -11.53
N ASP A 332 -10.30 0.46 -11.28
CA ASP A 332 -9.34 -0.07 -12.25
C ASP A 332 -9.32 -1.60 -12.19
N HIS A 333 -9.06 -2.22 -13.35
CA HIS A 333 -8.73 -3.64 -13.39
C HIS A 333 -7.35 -3.89 -12.78
N ILE A 334 -7.20 -5.01 -12.07
CA ILE A 334 -5.88 -5.42 -11.55
C ILE A 334 -5.02 -5.84 -12.75
N PRO A 335 -3.81 -5.28 -12.95
CA PRO A 335 -3.01 -5.53 -14.16
C PRO A 335 -2.66 -7.01 -14.37
N SER A 336 -2.42 -7.77 -13.30
CA SER A 336 -2.13 -9.20 -13.34
C SER A 336 -3.38 -10.07 -13.43
N GLU A 337 -4.57 -9.54 -13.08
CA GLU A 337 -5.86 -10.23 -13.06
C GLU A 337 -6.96 -9.35 -13.68
N PRO A 338 -6.98 -9.16 -15.02
CA PRO A 338 -7.87 -8.20 -15.66
C PRO A 338 -9.37 -8.47 -15.49
N GLN A 339 -9.76 -9.68 -15.09
CA GLN A 339 -11.13 -10.04 -14.75
C GLN A 339 -11.57 -9.47 -13.39
N ARG A 340 -10.64 -9.05 -12.56
CA ARG A 340 -10.89 -8.52 -11.22
C ARG A 340 -10.64 -7.01 -11.19
N SER A 341 -11.53 -6.29 -10.54
CA SER A 341 -11.44 -4.83 -10.41
C SER A 341 -11.25 -4.42 -8.97
N ARG A 342 -10.41 -3.42 -8.75
CA ARG A 342 -10.30 -2.69 -7.49
C ARG A 342 -11.05 -1.39 -7.62
N THR A 343 -12.01 -1.15 -6.72
CA THR A 343 -12.80 0.08 -6.70
C THR A 343 -12.65 0.79 -5.37
N ALA A 344 -12.23 2.05 -5.41
CA ALA A 344 -12.17 2.94 -4.25
C ALA A 344 -13.49 3.72 -4.14
N LEU A 345 -14.17 3.55 -3.02
CA LEU A 345 -15.43 4.18 -2.67
C LEU A 345 -15.22 5.17 -1.53
N LEU A 346 -15.67 6.39 -1.71
CA LEU A 346 -15.80 7.37 -0.63
C LEU A 346 -17.17 7.24 -0.02
N CYS A 347 -17.26 7.10 1.28
CA CYS A 347 -18.52 7.10 2.03
C CYS A 347 -18.43 8.00 3.26
N ARG A 348 -19.57 8.35 3.83
CA ARG A 348 -19.63 8.98 5.15
C ARG A 348 -19.35 7.92 6.21
N VAL A 349 -18.60 8.29 7.24
CA VAL A 349 -18.31 7.36 8.37
C VAL A 349 -19.61 6.90 9.04
N GLY A 350 -20.62 7.79 9.14
CA GLY A 350 -21.94 7.42 9.68
C GLY A 350 -22.68 6.35 8.86
N ASP A 351 -22.37 6.22 7.58
CA ASP A 351 -22.96 5.25 6.66
C ASP A 351 -22.05 4.02 6.46
N LEU A 352 -20.85 4.01 7.08
CA LEU A 352 -19.86 2.95 6.90
C LEU A 352 -20.42 1.57 7.21
N GLY A 353 -21.09 1.42 8.35
CA GLY A 353 -21.66 0.14 8.75
C GLY A 353 -22.66 -0.43 7.74
N GLU A 354 -23.54 0.41 7.19
CA GLU A 354 -24.49 0.00 6.14
C GLU A 354 -23.78 -0.29 4.82
N THR A 355 -22.81 0.56 4.46
CA THR A 355 -21.96 0.36 3.27
C THR A 355 -21.29 -1.01 3.30
N LEU A 356 -20.67 -1.39 4.41
CA LEU A 356 -19.99 -2.67 4.57
C LEU A 356 -20.96 -3.85 4.45
N ARG A 357 -22.12 -3.79 5.13
CA ARG A 357 -23.15 -4.86 5.05
C ARG A 357 -23.68 -5.04 3.63
N VAL A 358 -23.95 -3.95 2.90
CA VAL A 358 -24.44 -4.01 1.52
C VAL A 358 -23.38 -4.63 0.60
N LEU A 359 -22.11 -4.28 0.74
CA LEU A 359 -21.01 -4.86 -0.04
C LEU A 359 -20.84 -6.35 0.25
N GLU A 360 -20.81 -6.75 1.53
CA GLU A 360 -20.74 -8.16 1.93
C GLU A 360 -21.93 -8.97 1.39
N SER A 361 -23.16 -8.42 1.44
CA SER A 361 -24.35 -9.10 0.94
C SER A 361 -24.34 -9.37 -0.57
N GLN A 362 -23.55 -8.60 -1.33
CA GLN A 362 -23.32 -8.77 -2.76
C GLN A 362 -22.11 -9.66 -3.07
N GLY A 363 -21.44 -10.23 -2.06
CA GLY A 363 -20.23 -11.04 -2.25
C GLY A 363 -18.98 -10.24 -2.66
N VAL A 364 -19.01 -8.92 -2.45
CA VAL A 364 -17.87 -8.05 -2.75
C VAL A 364 -16.85 -8.14 -1.61
N ASN A 365 -15.59 -8.37 -1.94
CA ASN A 365 -14.52 -8.45 -0.97
C ASN A 365 -14.07 -7.04 -0.55
N ILE A 366 -14.21 -6.70 0.72
CA ILE A 366 -13.70 -5.47 1.30
C ILE A 366 -12.19 -5.64 1.52
N GLU A 367 -11.41 -4.92 0.72
CA GLU A 367 -9.95 -5.03 0.73
C GLU A 367 -9.33 -4.20 1.85
N HIS A 368 -9.77 -2.92 1.96
CA HIS A 368 -9.21 -2.02 2.96
C HIS A 368 -10.15 -0.85 3.27
N ILE A 369 -10.15 -0.44 4.55
CA ILE A 369 -10.77 0.79 5.02
C ILE A 369 -9.64 1.72 5.44
N TYR A 370 -9.51 2.85 4.74
CA TYR A 370 -8.37 3.76 4.90
C TYR A 370 -8.59 4.66 6.13
N ASP A 371 -8.22 4.15 7.29
CA ASP A 371 -8.17 4.92 8.52
C ASP A 371 -7.11 6.05 8.42
N PHE A 372 -7.19 7.03 9.29
CA PHE A 372 -6.39 8.26 9.21
C PHE A 372 -5.07 8.16 9.94
#